data_736b9d9d5fff560813e7f2baa1872926
#
_entry.id   736b9d9d5fff560813e7f2baa1872926
#
_cell.length_a   1.000
_cell.length_b   1.000
_cell.length_c   1.000
_cell.angle_alpha   90.00
_cell.angle_beta   90.00
_cell.angle_gamma   90.00
#
_symmetry.space_group_name_H-M   'P 1'
#
loop_
_entity.id
_entity.type
_entity.pdbx_description
1 polymer ?
#
loop_
_entity_poly.entity_id
_entity_poly.type
_entity_poly.pdbx_seq_one_letter_code
_entity_poly.pdbx_strand_id
1 'polypeptide(L)'
;MAATDLNTVRAAIEGRLATELASSPAIPVVFSNMPFDSKSQDSFVQCEVSFGGGTLISQGNQTDGNNSIVGLIVLNVFTEDGIGSGANFTICKRLRDLYNRITVSGVIFDAAVGPEILTVAPEGKFVTQLRITFETFESL
;
A
#
# COMPACT_ATOMS: atom_id res chain seq x y z
N MET A 1 22.83 -3.72 -4.31
CA MET A 1 21.45 -3.29 -4.06
C MET A 1 21.46 -1.83 -3.65
N ALA A 2 20.62 -1.03 -4.27
CA ALA A 2 20.57 0.40 -3.99
C ALA A 2 19.91 0.66 -2.64
N ALA A 3 20.58 1.41 -1.78
CA ALA A 3 19.98 1.90 -0.55
C ALA A 3 19.12 3.13 -0.89
N THR A 4 17.98 3.25 -0.24
CA THR A 4 17.07 4.35 -0.51
C THR A 4 16.66 5.05 0.79
N ASP A 5 16.07 6.21 0.69
CA ASP A 5 15.48 6.88 1.84
C ASP A 5 13.97 6.56 1.95
N LEU A 6 13.40 6.85 3.09
CA LEU A 6 11.99 6.52 3.36
C LEU A 6 11.04 7.22 2.40
N ASN A 7 11.35 8.45 2.02
CA ASN A 7 10.49 9.21 1.11
C ASN A 7 10.52 8.64 -0.31
N THR A 8 11.68 8.16 -0.77
CA THR A 8 11.80 7.49 -2.07
C THR A 8 11.00 6.20 -2.10
N VAL A 9 11.04 5.41 -1.02
CA VAL A 9 10.27 4.18 -0.90
C VAL A 9 8.77 4.49 -0.92
N ARG A 10 8.32 5.45 -0.14
CA ARG A 10 6.92 5.89 -0.13
C ARG A 10 6.48 6.32 -1.52
N ALA A 11 7.27 7.15 -2.19
CA ALA A 11 6.93 7.66 -3.53
C ALA A 11 6.83 6.53 -4.55
N ALA A 12 7.69 5.52 -4.48
CA ALA A 12 7.62 4.36 -5.37
C ALA A 12 6.33 3.56 -5.17
N ILE A 13 5.94 3.34 -3.91
CA ILE A 13 4.72 2.60 -3.57
C ILE A 13 3.47 3.38 -3.99
N GLU A 14 3.38 4.64 -3.59
CA GLU A 14 2.21 5.47 -3.88
C GLU A 14 2.08 5.78 -5.37
N GLY A 15 3.19 6.01 -6.05
CA GLY A 15 3.19 6.27 -7.49
C GLY A 15 2.73 5.08 -8.30
N ARG A 16 3.13 3.87 -7.91
CA ARG A 16 2.67 2.65 -8.57
C ARG A 16 1.15 2.48 -8.43
N LEU A 17 0.62 2.73 -7.25
CA LEU A 17 -0.82 2.65 -6.99
C LEU A 17 -1.59 3.71 -7.77
N ALA A 18 -1.12 4.95 -7.76
CA ALA A 18 -1.76 6.04 -8.48
C ALA A 18 -1.81 5.77 -9.99
N THR A 19 -0.73 5.25 -10.55
CA THR A 19 -0.68 4.90 -11.98
C THR A 19 -1.66 3.80 -12.32
N GLU A 20 -1.74 2.74 -11.51
CA GLU A 20 -2.66 1.63 -11.74
C GLU A 20 -4.12 2.07 -11.67
N LEU A 21 -4.47 2.90 -10.70
CA LEU A 21 -5.85 3.31 -10.48
C LEU A 21 -6.25 4.57 -11.25
N ALA A 22 -5.38 5.07 -12.12
CA ALA A 22 -5.69 6.23 -12.96
C ALA A 22 -6.65 5.89 -14.11
N SER A 23 -6.75 4.62 -14.50
CA SER A 23 -7.59 4.19 -15.61
C SER A 23 -7.98 2.72 -15.48
N SER A 24 -8.93 2.28 -16.32
CA SER A 24 -9.31 0.89 -16.62
C SER A 24 -9.99 0.11 -15.47
N PRO A 25 -10.95 0.64 -14.74
CA PRO A 25 -11.46 2.00 -14.62
C PRO A 25 -10.66 2.85 -13.65
N ALA A 26 -10.83 4.16 -13.73
CA ALA A 26 -10.23 5.09 -12.77
C ALA A 26 -10.93 4.96 -11.41
N ILE A 27 -10.13 4.87 -10.36
CA ILE A 27 -10.61 4.77 -8.98
C ILE A 27 -9.86 5.80 -8.14
N PRO A 28 -10.56 6.68 -7.39
CA PRO A 28 -9.90 7.63 -6.53
C PRO A 28 -9.03 6.96 -5.46
N VAL A 29 -7.88 7.54 -5.18
CA VAL A 29 -6.94 7.05 -4.17
C VAL A 29 -6.69 8.14 -3.13
N VAL A 30 -6.76 7.77 -1.86
CA VAL A 30 -6.46 8.65 -0.74
C VAL A 30 -5.13 8.21 -0.15
N PHE A 31 -4.17 9.13 -0.11
CA PHE A 31 -2.89 8.89 0.57
C PHE A 31 -2.88 9.59 1.93
N SER A 32 -1.96 9.17 2.79
CA SER A 32 -1.83 9.75 4.13
C SER A 32 -1.58 11.26 4.04
N ASN A 33 -2.24 12.01 4.92
CA ASN A 33 -2.10 13.46 5.03
C ASN A 33 -2.53 14.22 3.76
N MET A 34 -3.50 13.69 3.04
CA MET A 34 -4.10 14.35 1.87
C MET A 34 -5.59 14.56 2.11
N PRO A 35 -6.14 15.72 1.74
CA PRO A 35 -7.59 15.96 1.89
C PRO A 35 -8.37 15.10 0.90
N PHE A 36 -9.52 14.59 1.33
CA PHE A 36 -10.38 13.78 0.49
C PHE A 36 -11.82 13.82 0.98
N ASP A 37 -12.75 14.03 0.05
CA ASP A 37 -14.19 13.97 0.34
C ASP A 37 -14.73 12.58 -0.01
N SER A 38 -14.82 11.72 0.99
CA SER A 38 -15.29 10.34 0.81
C SER A 38 -16.80 10.25 0.50
N LYS A 39 -17.56 11.27 0.84
CA LYS A 39 -19.02 11.25 0.63
C LYS A 39 -19.39 11.41 -0.83
N SER A 40 -18.55 12.07 -1.62
CA SER A 40 -18.79 12.29 -3.04
C SER A 40 -18.38 11.12 -3.92
N GLN A 41 -17.76 10.08 -3.34
CA GLN A 41 -17.23 8.95 -4.11
C GLN A 41 -17.93 7.65 -3.72
N ASP A 42 -18.39 6.90 -4.73
CA ASP A 42 -18.97 5.57 -4.50
C ASP A 42 -17.93 4.54 -4.14
N SER A 43 -16.78 4.60 -4.79
CA SER A 43 -15.67 3.68 -4.55
C SER A 43 -14.37 4.46 -4.47
N PHE A 44 -13.50 4.07 -3.54
CA PHE A 44 -12.16 4.64 -3.44
C PHE A 44 -11.25 3.70 -2.67
N VAL A 45 -9.94 3.94 -2.76
CA VAL A 45 -8.92 3.16 -2.07
C VAL A 45 -8.12 4.10 -1.18
N GLN A 46 -7.94 3.71 0.06
CA GLN A 46 -7.07 4.42 1.00
C GLN A 46 -5.78 3.65 1.15
N CYS A 47 -4.65 4.34 1.02
CA CYS A 47 -3.32 3.75 1.12
C CYS A 47 -2.56 4.35 2.29
N GLU A 48 -2.03 3.49 3.13
CA GLU A 48 -1.14 3.88 4.22
C GLU A 48 0.15 3.07 4.12
N VAL A 49 1.28 3.75 4.22
CA VAL A 49 2.60 3.13 4.23
C VAL A 49 3.23 3.40 5.59
N SER A 50 3.62 2.34 6.27
CA SER A 50 4.31 2.45 7.55
C SER A 50 5.61 1.68 7.53
N PHE A 51 6.56 2.11 8.35
CA PHE A 51 7.89 1.52 8.43
C PHE A 51 8.08 0.94 9.82
N GLY A 52 8.64 -0.27 9.86
CA GLY A 52 9.01 -0.92 11.10
C GLY A 52 10.47 -0.68 11.46
N GLY A 53 10.98 -1.47 12.39
CA GLY A 53 12.37 -1.39 12.79
C GLY A 53 13.33 -1.90 11.73
N GLY A 54 14.54 -1.38 11.75
CA GLY A 54 15.60 -1.79 10.86
C GLY A 54 16.57 -2.76 11.52
N THR A 55 17.24 -3.55 10.71
CA THR A 55 18.30 -4.45 11.13
C THR A 55 19.56 -4.15 10.33
N LEU A 56 20.69 -3.99 11.01
CA LEU A 56 21.97 -3.77 10.35
C LEU A 56 22.38 -5.07 9.64
N ILE A 57 22.58 -4.99 8.32
CA ILE A 57 22.88 -6.17 7.50
C ILE A 57 24.28 -6.18 6.93
N SER A 58 25.06 -5.11 7.11
CA SER A 58 26.44 -5.05 6.69
C SER A 58 27.33 -4.61 7.84
N GLN A 59 28.61 -4.98 7.76
CA GLN A 59 29.57 -4.44 8.71
C GLN A 59 29.72 -2.95 8.47
N GLY A 60 29.73 -2.23 9.57
CA GLY A 60 29.79 -0.78 9.54
C GLY A 60 29.14 -0.21 10.77
N ASN A 61 28.97 1.08 10.75
CA ASN A 61 28.37 1.79 11.86
C ASN A 61 27.29 2.73 11.33
N GLN A 62 26.86 3.65 12.18
CA GLN A 62 25.82 4.60 11.88
C GLN A 62 26.10 5.45 10.62
N THR A 63 27.36 5.60 10.23
CA THR A 63 27.75 6.46 9.11
C THR A 63 28.07 5.72 7.82
N ASP A 64 28.32 4.41 7.87
CA ASP A 64 28.74 3.66 6.68
C ASP A 64 28.10 2.27 6.55
N GLY A 65 27.18 1.92 7.42
CA GLY A 65 26.47 0.65 7.35
C GLY A 65 25.20 0.73 6.48
N ASN A 66 24.59 -0.42 6.25
CA ASN A 66 23.28 -0.54 5.60
C ASN A 66 22.33 -1.25 6.52
N ASN A 67 21.08 -0.76 6.57
CA ASN A 67 20.00 -1.39 7.30
C ASN A 67 19.02 -2.06 6.34
N SER A 68 18.49 -3.20 6.76
CA SER A 68 17.28 -3.76 6.20
C SER A 68 16.10 -3.19 6.97
N ILE A 69 15.13 -2.63 6.27
CA ILE A 69 13.92 -2.07 6.88
C ILE A 69 12.73 -2.86 6.40
N VAL A 70 11.87 -3.26 7.34
CA VAL A 70 10.60 -3.92 7.04
C VAL A 70 9.48 -2.89 7.19
N GLY A 71 8.54 -2.89 6.27
CA GLY A 71 7.39 -2.00 6.34
C GLY A 71 6.10 -2.71 5.97
N LEU A 72 5.01 -1.98 6.04
CA LEU A 72 3.67 -2.48 5.78
C LEU A 72 2.89 -1.48 4.94
N ILE A 73 2.26 -1.98 3.88
CA ILE A 73 1.26 -1.24 3.13
C ILE A 73 -0.11 -1.74 3.55
N VAL A 74 -0.97 -0.83 3.96
CA VAL A 74 -2.37 -1.14 4.25
C VAL A 74 -3.22 -0.45 3.20
N LEU A 75 -4.01 -1.25 2.48
CA LEU A 75 -4.92 -0.78 1.45
C LEU A 75 -6.35 -1.08 1.89
N ASN A 76 -7.11 -0.03 2.17
CA ASN A 76 -8.52 -0.16 2.49
C ASN A 76 -9.33 0.15 1.23
N VAL A 77 -10.14 -0.79 0.81
CA VAL A 77 -10.96 -0.67 -0.39
C VAL A 77 -12.41 -0.41 0.02
N PHE A 78 -12.92 0.75 -0.36
CA PHE A 78 -14.26 1.20 -0.04
C PHE A 78 -15.13 1.11 -1.27
N THR A 79 -16.29 0.47 -1.14
CA THR A 79 -17.32 0.42 -2.20
C THR A 79 -18.66 0.73 -1.59
N GLU A 80 -19.66 0.93 -2.45
CA GLU A 80 -21.01 1.24 -2.01
C GLU A 80 -21.60 0.07 -1.23
N ASP A 81 -22.25 0.36 -0.10
CA ASP A 81 -22.94 -0.63 0.71
C ASP A 81 -24.21 -1.13 -0.02
N GLY A 82 -24.54 -2.39 0.17
CA GLY A 82 -25.79 -2.97 -0.34
C GLY A 82 -25.73 -3.52 -1.76
N ILE A 83 -24.60 -3.40 -2.45
CA ILE A 83 -24.43 -3.94 -3.82
C ILE A 83 -23.71 -5.28 -3.87
N GLY A 84 -23.39 -5.86 -2.70
CA GLY A 84 -22.62 -7.08 -2.60
C GLY A 84 -21.12 -6.83 -2.61
N SER A 85 -20.34 -7.89 -2.50
CA SER A 85 -18.89 -7.82 -2.37
C SER A 85 -18.14 -7.92 -3.70
N GLY A 86 -18.82 -8.21 -4.81
CA GLY A 86 -18.17 -8.50 -6.09
C GLY A 86 -17.30 -7.36 -6.62
N ALA A 87 -17.87 -6.13 -6.64
CA ALA A 87 -17.13 -4.96 -7.11
C ALA A 87 -15.90 -4.68 -6.24
N ASN A 88 -16.04 -4.82 -4.92
CA ASN A 88 -14.95 -4.63 -3.98
C ASN A 88 -13.83 -5.64 -4.24
N PHE A 89 -14.16 -6.92 -4.37
CA PHE A 89 -13.17 -7.98 -4.57
C PHE A 89 -12.50 -7.89 -5.94
N THR A 90 -13.16 -7.32 -6.94
CA THR A 90 -12.53 -7.04 -8.23
C THR A 90 -11.40 -6.01 -8.07
N ILE A 91 -11.65 -4.96 -7.31
CA ILE A 91 -10.62 -3.95 -6.99
C ILE A 91 -9.50 -4.60 -6.19
N CYS A 92 -9.82 -5.42 -5.19
CA CYS A 92 -8.83 -6.11 -4.38
C CYS A 92 -7.91 -6.99 -5.23
N LYS A 93 -8.44 -7.67 -6.22
CA LYS A 93 -7.64 -8.50 -7.13
C LYS A 93 -6.63 -7.66 -7.91
N ARG A 94 -7.05 -6.50 -8.42
CA ARG A 94 -6.13 -5.57 -9.09
C ARG A 94 -4.98 -5.17 -8.17
N LEU A 95 -5.30 -4.83 -6.92
CA LEU A 95 -4.29 -4.38 -5.96
C LEU A 95 -3.36 -5.51 -5.53
N ARG A 96 -3.90 -6.71 -5.33
CA ARG A 96 -3.05 -7.87 -5.03
C ARG A 96 -2.06 -8.14 -6.15
N ASP A 97 -2.53 -8.16 -7.39
CA ASP A 97 -1.66 -8.41 -8.55
C ASP A 97 -0.61 -7.32 -8.73
N LEU A 98 -0.92 -6.10 -8.30
CA LEU A 98 0.00 -4.97 -8.43
C LEU A 98 1.25 -5.11 -7.55
N TYR A 99 1.12 -5.69 -6.36
CA TYR A 99 2.21 -5.75 -5.37
C TYR A 99 2.66 -7.17 -5.01
N ASN A 100 1.96 -8.19 -5.45
CA ASN A 100 2.18 -9.54 -4.94
C ASN A 100 3.54 -10.10 -5.38
N ARG A 101 4.46 -10.26 -4.43
CA ARG A 101 5.76 -10.94 -4.60
C ARG A 101 6.62 -10.35 -5.72
N ILE A 102 6.67 -9.04 -5.84
CA ILE A 102 7.48 -8.37 -6.86
C ILE A 102 8.50 -7.44 -6.21
N THR A 103 9.48 -7.01 -7.01
CA THR A 103 10.48 -6.04 -6.59
C THR A 103 10.42 -4.83 -7.52
N VAL A 104 10.27 -3.65 -6.95
CA VAL A 104 10.19 -2.40 -7.69
C VAL A 104 11.03 -1.33 -6.99
N SER A 105 11.94 -0.70 -7.73
CA SER A 105 12.75 0.42 -7.24
C SER A 105 13.46 0.12 -5.91
N GLY A 106 13.99 -1.08 -5.75
CA GLY A 106 14.69 -1.50 -4.54
C GLY A 106 13.78 -1.91 -3.38
N VAL A 107 12.47 -1.95 -3.60
CA VAL A 107 11.49 -2.40 -2.60
C VAL A 107 11.03 -3.81 -2.96
N ILE A 108 11.18 -4.73 -2.03
CA ILE A 108 10.81 -6.14 -2.19
C ILE A 108 9.48 -6.37 -1.51
N PHE A 109 8.45 -6.68 -2.28
CA PHE A 109 7.12 -6.91 -1.75
C PHE A 109 6.87 -8.40 -1.51
N ASP A 110 6.31 -8.71 -0.34
CA ASP A 110 5.88 -10.07 -0.03
C ASP A 110 4.51 -10.37 -0.60
N ALA A 111 3.99 -11.56 -0.31
CA ALA A 111 2.65 -11.93 -0.73
C ALA A 111 1.60 -11.03 -0.08
N ALA A 112 0.63 -10.60 -0.87
CA ALA A 112 -0.48 -9.82 -0.37
C ALA A 112 -1.39 -10.69 0.52
N VAL A 113 -1.84 -10.14 1.63
CA VAL A 113 -2.74 -10.78 2.59
C VAL A 113 -4.11 -10.11 2.53
N GLY A 114 -5.15 -10.88 2.42
CA GLY A 114 -6.52 -10.39 2.31
C GLY A 114 -7.08 -10.62 0.91
N PRO A 115 -8.25 -10.07 0.59
CA PRO A 115 -8.99 -9.05 1.34
C PRO A 115 -9.67 -9.59 2.60
N GLU A 116 -9.65 -8.78 3.64
CA GLU A 116 -10.33 -9.05 4.90
C GLU A 116 -11.48 -8.07 5.04
N ILE A 117 -12.68 -8.55 5.32
CA ILE A 117 -13.86 -7.69 5.47
C ILE A 117 -13.79 -7.01 6.84
N LEU A 118 -13.83 -5.69 6.86
CA LEU A 118 -13.84 -4.93 8.10
C LEU A 118 -15.28 -4.75 8.59
N THR A 119 -15.48 -4.99 9.89
CA THR A 119 -16.80 -4.87 10.51
C THR A 119 -17.16 -3.42 10.84
N VAL A 120 -16.17 -2.54 10.97
CA VAL A 120 -16.37 -1.12 11.23
C VAL A 120 -16.08 -0.36 9.94
N ALA A 121 -17.10 0.26 9.38
CA ALA A 121 -17.01 0.98 8.12
C ALA A 121 -17.79 2.30 8.22
N PRO A 122 -17.41 3.33 7.43
CA PRO A 122 -18.21 4.55 7.33
C PRO A 122 -19.62 4.24 6.84
N GLU A 123 -20.56 5.07 7.22
CA GLU A 123 -21.96 4.92 6.77
C GLU A 123 -22.06 4.89 5.25
N GLY A 124 -22.77 3.91 4.72
CA GLY A 124 -22.96 3.73 3.29
C GLY A 124 -21.80 3.06 2.57
N LYS A 125 -20.82 2.56 3.28
CA LYS A 125 -19.63 1.92 2.68
C LYS A 125 -19.44 0.48 3.15
N PHE A 126 -18.99 -0.35 2.21
CA PHE A 126 -18.47 -1.69 2.46
C PHE A 126 -16.96 -1.62 2.34
N VAL A 127 -16.23 -2.10 3.35
CA VAL A 127 -14.78 -1.91 3.43
C VAL A 127 -14.08 -3.24 3.56
N THR A 128 -13.04 -3.43 2.74
CA THR A 128 -12.10 -4.55 2.89
C THR A 128 -10.69 -4.02 3.01
N GLN A 129 -9.81 -4.83 3.59
CA GLN A 129 -8.43 -4.45 3.83
C GLN A 129 -7.47 -5.46 3.23
N LEU A 130 -6.47 -4.97 2.52
CA LEU A 130 -5.32 -5.72 2.05
C LEU A 130 -4.09 -5.25 2.82
N ARG A 131 -3.20 -6.18 3.13
CA ARG A 131 -1.94 -5.88 3.78
C ARG A 131 -0.81 -6.51 2.98
N ILE A 132 0.23 -5.73 2.71
CA ILE A 132 1.41 -6.20 2.00
C ILE A 132 2.62 -5.75 2.80
N THR A 133 3.41 -6.70 3.30
CA THR A 133 4.69 -6.38 3.91
C THR A 133 5.73 -6.18 2.83
N PHE A 134 6.69 -5.32 3.09
CA PHE A 134 7.80 -5.10 2.18
C PHE A 134 9.11 -4.96 2.94
N GLU A 135 10.21 -5.18 2.23
CA GLU A 135 11.55 -4.98 2.74
C GLU A 135 12.29 -4.05 1.80
N THR A 136 13.06 -3.16 2.37
CA THR A 136 13.94 -2.29 1.62
C THR A 136 15.23 -2.07 2.41
N PHE A 137 16.15 -1.33 1.84
CA PHE A 137 17.44 -1.09 2.45
C PHE A 137 17.74 0.39 2.48
N GLU A 138 18.30 0.87 3.58
CA GLU A 138 18.73 2.25 3.70
C GLU A 138 20.22 2.32 3.97
N SER A 139 20.86 3.37 3.44
CA SER A 139 22.26 3.68 3.71
C SER A 139 22.34 4.54 4.96
N LEU A 140 23.22 4.18 5.85
CA LEU A 140 23.47 4.93 7.07
C LEU A 140 24.54 5.99 6.88
#